data_4788aee7c793feb1057abc157276e968
#
_entry.id   4788aee7c793feb1057abc157276e968
#
_cell.length_a   1.000
_cell.length_b   1.000
_cell.length_c   1.000
_cell.angle_alpha   90.00
_cell.angle_beta   90.00
_cell.angle_gamma   90.00
#
_symmetry.space_group_name_H-M   'P 1'
#
loop_
_entity.id
_entity.type
_entity.pdbx_description
1 polymer ?
#
loop_
_entity_poly.entity_id
_entity_poly.type
_entity_poly.pdbx_seq_one_letter_code
_entity_poly.pdbx_strand_id
1 'polypeptide(L)'
;MLRDHEGTVHVFPNGSITTLSNLTKDFAYAVVDVGFPYAEDTDRVVAVLGTVGAAVAQAPALRHNVLAPVEVQAVEGFGGGQMTVRVRLKTRPLMQWDVARELRRQIKKTFDEQGIQLAAAPVTVTLAPQAPATATPPPTPEPTDGSAPSPPA
;
A
#
# COMPACT_ATOMS: atom_id res chain seq x y z
N MET A 1 5.58 -29.76 -6.68
CA MET A 1 5.37 -29.49 -5.25
C MET A 1 6.16 -28.24 -4.89
N LEU A 2 5.53 -27.19 -4.39
CA LEU A 2 6.14 -25.94 -3.98
C LEU A 2 5.77 -25.66 -2.52
N ARG A 3 6.65 -24.98 -1.78
CA ARG A 3 6.39 -24.57 -0.40
C ARG A 3 6.48 -23.05 -0.32
N ASP A 4 5.48 -22.43 0.29
CA ASP A 4 5.48 -20.98 0.53
C ASP A 4 6.30 -20.62 1.77
N HIS A 5 6.40 -19.32 2.07
CA HIS A 5 7.17 -18.81 3.20
C HIS A 5 6.52 -19.08 4.57
N GLU A 6 5.25 -19.48 4.59
CA GLU A 6 4.50 -19.90 5.78
C GLU A 6 4.64 -21.41 6.04
N GLY A 7 5.32 -22.13 5.12
CA GLY A 7 5.56 -23.55 5.22
C GLY A 7 4.48 -24.44 4.59
N THR A 8 3.43 -23.85 4.00
CA THR A 8 2.36 -24.60 3.34
C THR A 8 2.87 -25.26 2.06
N VAL A 9 2.54 -26.52 1.87
CA VAL A 9 2.92 -27.28 0.68
C VAL A 9 1.81 -27.23 -0.37
N HIS A 10 2.13 -26.67 -1.52
CA HIS A 10 1.23 -26.61 -2.69
C HIS A 10 1.62 -27.70 -3.69
N VAL A 11 0.66 -28.54 -4.04
CA VAL A 11 0.81 -29.58 -5.06
C VAL A 11 0.05 -29.17 -6.32
N PHE A 12 0.79 -28.99 -7.41
CA PHE A 12 0.22 -28.64 -8.71
C PHE A 12 0.49 -29.78 -9.69
N PRO A 13 -0.48 -30.16 -10.52
CA PRO A 13 -0.24 -31.04 -11.68
C PRO A 13 0.72 -30.34 -12.65
N ASN A 14 1.70 -31.07 -13.18
CA ASN A 14 2.71 -30.48 -14.09
C ASN A 14 2.10 -29.79 -15.31
N GLY A 15 0.98 -30.27 -15.81
CA GLY A 15 0.28 -29.69 -16.96
C GLY A 15 -0.44 -28.36 -16.69
N SER A 16 -0.62 -27.96 -15.42
CA SER A 16 -1.27 -26.70 -15.06
C SER A 16 -0.28 -25.54 -14.85
N ILE A 17 1.03 -25.82 -14.91
CA ILE A 17 2.07 -24.79 -14.75
C ILE A 17 2.35 -24.19 -16.13
N THR A 18 1.77 -23.04 -16.41
CA THR A 18 1.99 -22.30 -17.67
C THR A 18 3.14 -21.28 -17.56
N THR A 19 3.46 -20.83 -16.37
CA THR A 19 4.51 -19.82 -16.12
C THR A 19 5.30 -20.18 -14.86
N LEU A 20 6.62 -20.16 -14.96
CA LEU A 20 7.53 -20.35 -13.84
C LEU A 20 8.45 -19.15 -13.73
N SER A 21 8.40 -18.46 -12.58
CA SER A 21 9.31 -17.34 -12.27
C SER A 21 10.48 -17.82 -11.43
N ASN A 22 11.69 -17.59 -11.89
CA ASN A 22 12.91 -17.90 -11.16
C ASN A 22 13.53 -16.63 -10.58
N LEU A 23 13.43 -16.44 -9.27
CA LEU A 23 13.98 -15.28 -8.53
C LEU A 23 15.46 -15.43 -8.16
N THR A 24 16.07 -16.55 -8.51
CA THR A 24 17.45 -16.89 -8.08
C THR A 24 18.45 -16.91 -9.23
N LYS A 25 18.00 -16.62 -10.46
CA LYS A 25 18.86 -16.67 -11.64
C LYS A 25 19.54 -15.31 -11.84
N ASP A 26 20.86 -15.29 -11.95
CA ASP A 26 21.76 -14.19 -12.30
C ASP A 26 21.74 -13.01 -11.32
N PHE A 27 20.61 -12.35 -11.13
CA PHE A 27 20.44 -11.22 -10.22
C PHE A 27 18.99 -11.08 -9.75
N ALA A 28 18.78 -10.26 -8.74
CA ALA A 28 17.46 -9.85 -8.26
C ALA A 28 17.42 -8.33 -8.08
N TYR A 29 16.24 -7.78 -7.89
CA TYR A 29 16.07 -6.39 -7.53
C TYR A 29 15.46 -6.25 -6.13
N ALA A 30 16.09 -5.43 -5.29
CA ALA A 30 15.46 -4.87 -4.12
C ALA A 30 14.64 -3.65 -4.57
N VAL A 31 13.32 -3.75 -4.49
CA VAL A 31 12.40 -2.69 -4.89
C VAL A 31 11.71 -2.14 -3.66
N VAL A 32 11.69 -0.82 -3.53
CA VAL A 32 10.99 -0.10 -2.47
C VAL A 32 10.21 1.04 -3.07
N ASP A 33 8.90 1.02 -2.85
CA ASP A 33 8.00 2.10 -3.23
C ASP A 33 7.84 3.03 -2.03
N VAL A 34 8.07 4.33 -2.26
CA VAL A 34 8.04 5.37 -1.24
C VAL A 34 6.92 6.35 -1.59
N GLY A 35 5.90 6.38 -0.74
CA GLY A 35 4.80 7.33 -0.85
C GLY A 35 5.06 8.60 -0.03
N PHE A 36 4.77 9.76 -0.58
CA PHE A 36 4.86 11.05 0.10
C PHE A 36 3.73 11.98 -0.36
N PRO A 37 3.30 12.96 0.48
CA PRO A 37 2.20 13.84 0.16
C PRO A 37 2.57 14.82 -0.97
N TYR A 38 1.57 15.30 -1.72
CA TYR A 38 1.77 16.29 -2.80
C TYR A 38 2.41 17.60 -2.34
N ALA A 39 2.38 17.90 -1.04
CA ALA A 39 2.98 19.11 -0.49
C ALA A 39 4.51 19.08 -0.49
N GLU A 40 5.12 17.90 -0.61
CA GLU A 40 6.57 17.75 -0.65
C GLU A 40 7.13 17.97 -2.06
N ASP A 41 8.33 18.54 -2.11
CA ASP A 41 9.05 18.73 -3.37
C ASP A 41 9.60 17.40 -3.89
N THR A 42 9.09 16.98 -5.04
CA THR A 42 9.46 15.71 -5.69
C THR A 42 10.96 15.64 -5.99
N ASP A 43 11.56 16.72 -6.50
CA ASP A 43 12.98 16.72 -6.87
C ASP A 43 13.86 16.57 -5.63
N ARG A 44 13.48 17.22 -4.54
CA ARG A 44 14.12 17.06 -3.24
C ARG A 44 14.02 15.61 -2.75
N VAL A 45 12.84 15.01 -2.81
CA VAL A 45 12.62 13.61 -2.38
C VAL A 45 13.45 12.65 -3.22
N VAL A 46 13.46 12.81 -4.55
CA VAL A 46 14.25 11.98 -5.47
C VAL A 46 15.75 12.09 -5.17
N ALA A 47 16.27 13.30 -4.94
CA ALA A 47 17.68 13.52 -4.60
C ALA A 47 18.06 12.83 -3.27
N VAL A 48 17.21 12.94 -2.26
CA VAL A 48 17.40 12.27 -0.97
C VAL A 48 17.39 10.77 -1.12
N LEU A 49 16.43 10.21 -1.86
CA LEU A 49 16.35 8.77 -2.13
C LEU A 49 17.59 8.27 -2.89
N GLY A 50 18.11 9.03 -3.84
CA GLY A 50 19.37 8.74 -4.52
C GLY A 50 20.55 8.67 -3.56
N THR A 51 20.67 9.65 -2.66
CA THR A 51 21.72 9.68 -1.64
C THR A 51 21.62 8.50 -0.66
N VAL A 52 20.43 8.21 -0.18
CA VAL A 52 20.18 7.07 0.73
C VAL A 52 20.50 5.75 0.03
N GLY A 53 20.04 5.58 -1.20
CA GLY A 53 20.31 4.36 -1.97
C GLY A 53 21.80 4.14 -2.23
N ALA A 54 22.54 5.21 -2.53
CA ALA A 54 24.00 5.16 -2.68
C ALA A 54 24.70 4.80 -1.35
N ALA A 55 24.27 5.35 -0.23
CA ALA A 55 24.79 5.02 1.09
C ALA A 55 24.56 3.54 1.45
N VAL A 56 23.37 3.01 1.18
CA VAL A 56 23.05 1.58 1.38
C VAL A 56 23.91 0.69 0.48
N ALA A 57 24.09 1.07 -0.80
CA ALA A 57 24.94 0.32 -1.72
C ALA A 57 26.41 0.25 -1.27
N GLN A 58 26.89 1.27 -0.56
CA GLN A 58 28.28 1.34 -0.06
C GLN A 58 28.44 0.82 1.38
N ALA A 59 27.33 0.48 2.05
CA ALA A 59 27.37 -0.03 3.41
C ALA A 59 28.23 -1.30 3.50
N PRO A 60 29.17 -1.41 4.47
CA PRO A 60 30.12 -2.54 4.56
C PRO A 60 29.45 -3.90 4.56
N ALA A 61 28.25 -4.01 5.16
CA ALA A 61 27.49 -5.25 5.25
C ALA A 61 26.81 -5.64 3.92
N LEU A 62 26.56 -4.69 3.02
CA LEU A 62 25.72 -4.91 1.83
C LEU A 62 26.44 -4.66 0.50
N ARG A 63 27.59 -3.95 0.51
CA ARG A 63 28.33 -3.60 -0.71
C ARG A 63 28.65 -4.78 -1.62
N HIS A 64 28.86 -5.96 -1.06
CA HIS A 64 29.15 -7.17 -1.83
C HIS A 64 27.90 -7.80 -2.45
N ASN A 65 26.73 -7.41 -1.96
CA ASN A 65 25.42 -7.92 -2.40
C ASN A 65 24.74 -7.00 -3.41
N VAL A 66 25.17 -5.75 -3.52
CA VAL A 66 24.68 -4.77 -4.50
C VAL A 66 25.56 -4.81 -5.74
N LEU A 67 24.95 -5.03 -6.90
CA LEU A 67 25.65 -5.25 -8.18
C LEU A 67 25.69 -4.01 -9.08
N ALA A 68 24.84 -3.02 -8.81
CA ALA A 68 24.76 -1.80 -9.61
C ALA A 68 24.38 -0.60 -8.74
N PRO A 69 24.64 0.63 -9.18
CA PRO A 69 24.17 1.84 -8.51
C PRO A 69 22.65 1.84 -8.31
N VAL A 70 22.19 2.66 -7.34
CA VAL A 70 20.77 2.87 -7.11
C VAL A 70 20.11 3.48 -8.34
N GLU A 71 18.95 2.99 -8.68
CA GLU A 71 18.08 3.56 -9.70
C GLU A 71 16.82 4.10 -9.00
N VAL A 72 16.64 5.42 -9.04
CA VAL A 72 15.42 6.08 -8.60
C VAL A 72 14.57 6.31 -9.84
N GLN A 73 13.47 5.58 -9.93
CA GLN A 73 12.51 5.78 -11.02
C GLN A 73 11.65 6.98 -10.67
N ALA A 74 11.37 7.80 -11.67
CA ALA A 74 10.48 8.95 -11.51
C ALA A 74 9.11 8.53 -10.97
N VAL A 75 8.26 9.49 -10.65
CA VAL A 75 6.94 9.26 -10.09
C VAL A 75 6.19 8.16 -10.84
N GLU A 76 5.93 7.04 -10.17
CA GLU A 76 5.23 5.89 -10.76
C GLU A 76 3.71 6.05 -10.74
N GLY A 77 3.18 6.85 -9.82
CA GLY A 77 1.75 6.98 -9.68
C GLY A 77 1.31 8.15 -8.80
N PHE A 78 0.10 8.57 -9.11
CA PHE A 78 -0.65 9.57 -8.35
C PHE A 78 -1.92 8.90 -7.84
N GLY A 79 -2.16 8.93 -6.55
CA GLY A 79 -3.38 8.34 -6.00
C GLY A 79 -3.52 8.57 -4.50
N GLY A 80 -4.75 8.69 -4.02
CA GLY A 80 -5.02 8.84 -2.59
C GLY A 80 -4.39 10.06 -1.91
N GLY A 81 -4.12 11.15 -2.65
CA GLY A 81 -3.48 12.35 -2.09
C GLY A 81 -1.96 12.22 -1.91
N GLN A 82 -1.35 11.23 -2.51
CA GLN A 82 0.10 10.97 -2.42
C GLN A 82 0.72 10.69 -3.77
N MET A 83 2.02 10.96 -3.86
CA MET A 83 2.87 10.54 -4.97
C MET A 83 3.70 9.34 -4.55
N THR A 84 3.98 8.45 -5.48
CA THR A 84 4.82 7.27 -5.24
C THR A 84 6.04 7.30 -6.16
N VAL A 85 7.21 7.16 -5.56
CA VAL A 85 8.50 7.03 -6.25
C VAL A 85 9.04 5.64 -5.96
N ARG A 86 9.50 4.96 -7.00
CA ARG A 86 10.12 3.64 -6.89
C ARG A 86 11.62 3.75 -6.87
N VAL A 87 12.22 3.10 -5.87
CA VAL A 87 13.68 2.95 -5.76
C VAL A 87 14.02 1.48 -5.95
N ARG A 88 14.98 1.20 -6.82
CA ARG A 88 15.46 -0.17 -7.02
C ARG A 88 16.98 -0.27 -6.96
N LEU A 89 17.45 -1.36 -6.39
CA LEU A 89 18.85 -1.75 -6.31
C LEU A 89 19.03 -3.15 -6.90
N LYS A 90 19.95 -3.30 -7.84
CA LYS A 90 20.30 -4.60 -8.38
C LYS A 90 21.17 -5.34 -7.38
N THR A 91 20.74 -6.56 -7.01
CA THR A 91 21.36 -7.34 -5.94
C THR A 91 21.72 -8.74 -6.43
N ARG A 92 22.55 -9.43 -5.66
CA ARG A 92 22.70 -10.87 -5.78
C ARG A 92 21.37 -11.57 -5.47
N PRO A 93 21.12 -12.73 -6.07
CA PRO A 93 19.96 -13.54 -5.75
C PRO A 93 19.84 -13.82 -4.25
N LEU A 94 18.62 -13.82 -3.73
CA LEU A 94 18.25 -14.03 -2.33
C LEU A 94 18.64 -12.90 -1.36
N MET A 95 19.42 -11.90 -1.79
CA MET A 95 19.81 -10.75 -0.95
C MET A 95 18.87 -9.54 -1.10
N GLN A 96 17.92 -9.60 -2.01
CA GLN A 96 16.99 -8.50 -2.28
C GLN A 96 16.16 -8.10 -1.06
N TRP A 97 15.79 -9.04 -0.21
CA TRP A 97 14.97 -8.76 0.98
C TRP A 97 15.76 -8.02 2.06
N ASP A 98 17.02 -8.43 2.30
CA ASP A 98 17.87 -7.77 3.29
C ASP A 98 18.26 -6.36 2.85
N VAL A 99 18.61 -6.19 1.57
CA VAL A 99 18.88 -4.88 0.99
C VAL A 99 17.64 -3.99 1.04
N ALA A 100 16.45 -4.51 0.69
CA ALA A 100 15.21 -3.75 0.74
C ALA A 100 14.82 -3.36 2.17
N ARG A 101 15.08 -4.22 3.17
CA ARG A 101 14.83 -3.92 4.59
C ARG A 101 15.71 -2.78 5.08
N GLU A 102 17.00 -2.85 4.78
CA GLU A 102 17.94 -1.80 5.15
C GLU A 102 17.64 -0.49 4.42
N LEU A 103 17.28 -0.55 3.14
CA LEU A 103 16.89 0.62 2.37
C LEU A 103 15.67 1.32 3.00
N ARG A 104 14.62 0.58 3.37
CA ARG A 104 13.45 1.15 4.07
C ARG A 104 13.83 1.79 5.41
N ARG A 105 14.71 1.15 6.18
CA ARG A 105 15.19 1.66 7.46
C ARG A 105 15.94 2.99 7.30
N GLN A 106 16.83 3.07 6.31
CA GLN A 106 17.61 4.28 6.05
C GLN A 106 16.73 5.40 5.46
N ILE A 107 15.81 5.08 4.57
CA ILE A 107 14.83 6.06 4.05
C ILE A 107 14.05 6.67 5.21
N LYS A 108 13.47 5.84 6.09
CA LYS A 108 12.70 6.35 7.23
C LYS A 108 13.53 7.28 8.11
N LYS A 109 14.76 6.87 8.44
CA LYS A 109 15.67 7.66 9.27
C LYS A 109 16.00 9.01 8.63
N THR A 110 16.40 9.00 7.36
CA THR A 110 16.80 10.23 6.65
C THR A 110 15.61 11.16 6.43
N PHE A 111 14.42 10.62 6.17
CA PHE A 111 13.21 11.43 6.03
C PHE A 111 12.84 12.11 7.35
N ASP A 112 12.94 11.40 8.48
CA ASP A 112 12.73 11.99 9.80
C ASP A 112 13.75 13.10 10.11
N GLU A 113 15.03 12.89 9.77
CA GLU A 113 16.09 13.87 9.96
C GLU A 113 15.92 15.12 9.09
N GLN A 114 15.35 15.00 7.92
CA GLN A 114 15.13 16.09 6.97
C GLN A 114 13.73 16.71 7.04
N GLY A 115 12.86 16.20 7.90
CA GLY A 115 11.50 16.66 8.06
C GLY A 115 10.59 16.35 6.86
N ILE A 116 10.95 15.37 6.02
CA ILE A 116 10.14 14.92 4.89
C ILE A 116 9.07 13.97 5.43
N GLN A 117 7.82 14.25 5.12
CA GLN A 117 6.72 13.41 5.56
C GLN A 117 6.57 12.19 4.64
N LEU A 118 6.49 11.00 5.24
CA LEU A 118 6.01 9.82 4.54
C LEU A 118 4.49 9.85 4.49
N ALA A 119 3.92 9.50 3.34
CA ALA A 119 2.47 9.38 3.27
C ALA A 119 2.00 8.27 4.21
N ALA A 120 1.03 8.60 5.07
CA ALA A 120 0.33 7.61 5.86
C ALA A 120 -0.47 6.69 4.90
N ALA A 121 -0.54 5.39 5.22
CA ALA A 121 -1.46 4.52 4.51
C ALA A 121 -2.87 5.11 4.55
N PRO A 122 -3.63 5.09 3.45
CA PRO A 122 -4.98 5.64 3.45
C PRO A 122 -5.81 4.94 4.52
N VAL A 123 -6.23 5.70 5.53
CA VAL A 123 -7.19 5.21 6.51
C VAL A 123 -8.54 5.21 5.81
N THR A 124 -9.01 4.05 5.39
CA THR A 124 -10.37 3.89 4.90
C THR A 124 -11.30 4.02 6.09
N VAL A 125 -11.82 5.24 6.31
CA VAL A 125 -12.92 5.44 7.26
C VAL A 125 -14.17 4.89 6.62
N THR A 126 -14.51 3.65 6.93
CA THR A 126 -15.82 3.10 6.59
C THR A 126 -16.82 3.76 7.55
N LEU A 127 -17.50 4.81 7.07
CA LEU A 127 -18.68 5.32 7.75
C LEU A 127 -19.68 4.18 7.76
N ALA A 128 -19.97 3.64 8.93
CA ALA A 128 -21.09 2.72 9.08
C ALA A 128 -22.35 3.43 8.60
N PRO A 129 -23.19 2.82 7.75
CA PRO A 129 -24.42 3.44 7.33
C PRO A 129 -25.24 3.78 8.59
N GLN A 130 -25.47 5.08 8.78
CA GLN A 130 -26.32 5.57 9.83
C GLN A 130 -27.70 4.96 9.58
N ALA A 131 -28.17 4.14 10.50
CA ALA A 131 -29.51 3.57 10.40
C ALA A 131 -30.49 4.71 10.16
N PRO A 132 -31.42 4.62 9.19
CA PRO A 132 -32.39 5.66 8.96
C PRO A 132 -33.15 5.89 10.27
N ALA A 133 -33.18 7.14 10.71
CA ALA A 133 -33.96 7.56 11.85
C ALA A 133 -35.37 6.98 11.68
N THR A 134 -35.80 6.20 12.64
CA THR A 134 -37.12 5.59 12.67
C THR A 134 -38.15 6.69 12.41
N ALA A 135 -38.70 6.73 11.20
CA ALA A 135 -39.82 7.60 10.89
C ALA A 135 -40.95 7.22 11.84
N THR A 136 -41.29 8.10 12.73
CA THR A 136 -42.47 8.00 13.57
C THR A 136 -43.67 7.76 12.63
N PRO A 137 -44.40 6.66 12.77
CA PRO A 137 -45.54 6.44 11.92
C PRO A 137 -46.56 7.60 12.10
N PRO A 138 -47.21 8.05 11.05
CA PRO A 138 -48.23 9.09 11.16
C PRO A 138 -49.37 8.65 12.09
N PRO A 139 -49.95 9.55 12.87
CA PRO A 139 -51.03 9.20 13.78
C PRO A 139 -52.19 8.60 12.99
N THR A 140 -52.67 7.46 13.45
CA THR A 140 -53.87 6.78 12.94
C THR A 140 -55.04 7.74 13.06
N PRO A 141 -55.82 7.98 11.98
CA PRO A 141 -57.04 8.81 12.11
C PRO A 141 -58.03 8.11 13.03
N GLU A 142 -58.51 8.84 14.04
CA GLU A 142 -59.61 8.43 14.88
C GLU A 142 -60.84 8.06 14.05
N PRO A 143 -61.58 6.99 14.39
CA PRO A 143 -62.82 6.68 13.72
C PRO A 143 -63.88 7.76 14.05
N THR A 144 -64.29 8.50 13.04
CA THR A 144 -65.40 9.44 13.13
C THR A 144 -66.66 8.66 13.41
N ASP A 145 -67.20 8.85 14.62
CA ASP A 145 -68.49 8.30 15.06
C ASP A 145 -69.59 8.93 14.19
N GLY A 146 -70.01 8.19 13.20
CA GLY A 146 -71.11 8.54 12.30
C GLY A 146 -72.43 8.16 12.93
N SER A 147 -72.94 9.05 13.78
CA SER A 147 -74.32 8.97 14.23
C SER A 147 -75.24 9.06 13.02
N ALA A 148 -75.92 7.97 12.72
CA ALA A 148 -76.97 7.91 11.71
C ALA A 148 -78.25 8.54 12.25
N PRO A 149 -78.94 9.41 11.52
CA PRO A 149 -80.27 9.88 11.90
C PRO A 149 -81.33 8.78 11.60
N SER A 150 -82.16 8.52 12.62
CA SER A 150 -83.36 7.67 12.49
C SER A 150 -84.34 8.25 11.49
N PRO A 151 -85.09 7.44 10.74
CA PRO A 151 -86.17 7.89 9.86
C PRO A 151 -87.43 8.23 10.64
N PRO A 152 -88.23 9.19 10.18
CA PRO A 152 -89.54 9.51 10.76
C PRO A 152 -90.60 8.49 10.39
N ALA A 153 -91.62 8.33 11.27
CA ALA A 153 -92.78 7.47 11.22
C ALA A 153 -93.66 7.67 9.99
#